data_c517d594796f738bef29e4314d30ba10
#
_entry.id   c517d594796f738bef29e4314d30ba10
#
_cell.length_a   1.000
_cell.length_b   1.000
_cell.length_c   1.000
_cell.angle_alpha   90.00
_cell.angle_beta   90.00
_cell.angle_gamma   90.00
#
_symmetry.space_group_name_H-M   'P 1'
#
loop_
_entity.id
_entity.type
_entity.pdbx_description
1 polymer ?
#
loop_
_entity_poly.entity_id
_entity_poly.type
_entity_poly.pdbx_seq_one_letter_code
_entity_poly.pdbx_strand_id
1 'polypeptide(L)'
;MKKIECIIMDWAGTAVDYGCFAPVAAFLKAFAEKGLTVTMEEARGPMGMTKIDHIRELFKLPSVTEQFKQNYNRNWTEEDVVSIYKEFEKHLFASLEEYTTPIPGVIEVIEKLKRDGIKIGSTTGYTTAMMDIVLPGAATHGYTTDNCVTSNNLPAGRPQPYMIYQNMIDLAIPSVQSVIKYGDTIADIKEGVNAGVWTVGVILGSNEMGLTQEETGKLPAEELNRRMAAVRKRM
;
A
#
# COMPACT_ATOMS: atom_id res chain seq x y z
N MET A 1 8.51 -28.75 -1.66
CA MET A 1 8.21 -27.33 -1.98
C MET A 1 9.03 -26.97 -3.22
N LYS A 2 8.45 -26.29 -4.22
CA LYS A 2 9.27 -25.77 -5.31
C LYS A 2 10.21 -24.70 -4.76
N LYS A 3 11.37 -24.51 -5.41
CA LYS A 3 12.31 -23.44 -5.06
C LYS A 3 11.62 -22.09 -5.30
N ILE A 4 11.75 -21.16 -4.37
CA ILE A 4 11.30 -19.77 -4.56
C ILE A 4 12.23 -19.08 -5.54
N GLU A 5 11.68 -18.44 -6.54
CA GLU A 5 12.38 -17.75 -7.62
C GLU A 5 12.11 -16.24 -7.63
N CYS A 6 10.98 -15.83 -7.07
CA CYS A 6 10.58 -14.42 -7.05
C CYS A 6 9.88 -14.05 -5.74
N ILE A 7 10.18 -12.86 -5.27
CA ILE A 7 9.44 -12.19 -4.20
C ILE A 7 8.82 -10.91 -4.78
N ILE A 8 7.52 -10.72 -4.55
CA ILE A 8 6.78 -9.54 -4.98
C ILE A 8 6.40 -8.71 -3.76
N MET A 9 7.03 -7.54 -3.64
CA MET A 9 6.86 -6.62 -2.50
C MET A 9 5.76 -5.59 -2.80
N ASP A 10 5.01 -5.19 -1.76
CA ASP A 10 4.36 -3.89 -1.77
C ASP A 10 5.37 -2.79 -1.40
N TRP A 11 4.96 -1.52 -1.51
CA TRP A 11 5.80 -0.36 -1.26
C TRP A 11 5.54 0.27 0.11
N ALA A 12 4.56 1.14 0.25
CA ALA A 12 4.31 1.90 1.46
C ALA A 12 3.79 1.01 2.61
N GLY A 13 4.49 0.99 3.74
CA GLY A 13 4.20 0.09 4.87
C GLY A 13 4.84 -1.29 4.76
N THR A 14 5.47 -1.61 3.62
CA THR A 14 6.16 -2.88 3.37
C THR A 14 7.64 -2.67 3.09
N ALA A 15 7.98 -1.91 2.05
CA ALA A 15 9.37 -1.64 1.65
C ALA A 15 9.84 -0.25 2.10
N VAL A 16 8.97 0.76 2.01
CA VAL A 16 9.22 2.17 2.40
C VAL A 16 8.07 2.68 3.26
N ASP A 17 8.17 3.91 3.78
CA ASP A 17 7.10 4.60 4.52
C ASP A 17 6.57 3.76 5.69
N TYR A 18 7.37 3.60 6.74
CA TYR A 18 7.00 2.86 7.95
C TYR A 18 5.67 3.35 8.52
N GLY A 19 4.66 2.48 8.57
CA GLY A 19 3.31 2.80 9.03
C GLY A 19 2.38 3.36 7.94
N CYS A 20 2.85 3.49 6.69
CA CYS A 20 2.06 3.94 5.54
C CYS A 20 1.37 5.30 5.78
N PHE A 21 2.15 6.36 6.05
CA PHE A 21 1.62 7.68 6.41
C PHE A 21 1.39 8.62 5.23
N ALA A 22 2.20 8.53 4.16
CA ALA A 22 2.08 9.41 3.01
C ALA A 22 0.66 9.47 2.43
N PRO A 23 0.04 8.34 2.04
CA PRO A 23 -1.30 8.38 1.48
C PRO A 23 -2.38 8.75 2.53
N VAL A 24 -2.22 8.35 3.79
CA VAL A 24 -3.17 8.70 4.86
C VAL A 24 -3.26 10.21 5.03
N ALA A 25 -2.12 10.89 5.16
CA ALA A 25 -2.08 12.35 5.32
C ALA A 25 -2.71 13.07 4.12
N ALA A 26 -2.46 12.58 2.90
CA ALA A 26 -3.03 13.15 1.68
C ALA A 26 -4.56 12.98 1.62
N PHE A 27 -5.11 11.82 2.01
CA PHE A 27 -6.56 11.61 2.10
C PHE A 27 -7.21 12.55 3.11
N LEU A 28 -6.67 12.65 4.32
CA LEU A 28 -7.23 13.53 5.35
C LEU A 28 -7.30 14.99 4.87
N LYS A 29 -6.23 15.49 4.22
CA LYS A 29 -6.19 16.85 3.68
C LYS A 29 -7.19 17.04 2.53
N ALA A 30 -7.25 16.10 1.58
CA ALA A 30 -8.15 16.19 0.43
C ALA A 30 -9.64 16.23 0.84
N PHE A 31 -10.05 15.41 1.80
CA PHE A 31 -11.41 15.44 2.33
C PHE A 31 -11.67 16.72 3.13
N ALA A 32 -10.72 17.17 3.94
CA ALA A 32 -10.85 18.41 4.72
C ALA A 32 -11.03 19.65 3.82
N GLU A 33 -10.36 19.73 2.66
CA GLU A 33 -10.56 20.84 1.68
C GLU A 33 -11.99 20.90 1.11
N LYS A 34 -12.72 19.78 1.20
CA LYS A 34 -14.14 19.70 0.82
C LYS A 34 -15.09 19.77 2.04
N GLY A 35 -14.57 20.18 3.20
CA GLY A 35 -15.35 20.29 4.43
C GLY A 35 -15.82 18.94 4.99
N LEU A 36 -15.12 17.84 4.62
CA LEU A 36 -15.43 16.49 5.08
C LEU A 36 -14.34 16.02 6.04
N THR A 37 -14.73 15.42 7.14
CA THR A 37 -13.82 14.86 8.12
C THR A 37 -13.78 13.34 7.96
N VAL A 38 -12.56 12.82 7.77
CA VAL A 38 -12.25 11.38 7.76
C VAL A 38 -11.24 11.15 8.88
N THR A 39 -11.46 10.14 9.70
CA THR A 39 -10.50 9.76 10.75
C THR A 39 -9.33 8.98 10.16
N MET A 40 -8.21 8.91 10.90
CA MET A 40 -7.07 8.09 10.48
C MET A 40 -7.44 6.61 10.33
N GLU A 41 -8.29 6.08 11.20
CA GLU A 41 -8.75 4.71 11.14
C GLU A 41 -9.61 4.46 9.88
N GLU A 42 -10.55 5.34 9.58
CA GLU A 42 -11.35 5.28 8.35
C GLU A 42 -10.47 5.36 7.10
N ALA A 43 -9.51 6.29 7.06
CA ALA A 43 -8.58 6.43 5.94
C ALA A 43 -7.69 5.20 5.73
N ARG A 44 -7.38 4.45 6.77
CA ARG A 44 -6.57 3.23 6.68
C ARG A 44 -7.35 2.01 6.19
N GLY A 45 -8.66 1.98 6.36
CA GLY A 45 -9.49 0.82 6.02
C GLY A 45 -9.31 0.31 4.58
N PRO A 46 -9.52 1.16 3.55
CA PRO A 46 -9.38 0.75 2.15
C PRO A 46 -7.94 0.78 1.61
N MET A 47 -6.90 0.88 2.47
CA MET A 47 -5.52 0.98 2.02
C MET A 47 -5.11 -0.23 1.16
N GLY A 48 -4.19 0.01 0.24
CA GLY A 48 -3.74 -1.01 -0.72
C GLY A 48 -4.55 -1.08 -2.02
N MET A 49 -5.77 -0.54 -2.07
CA MET A 49 -6.57 -0.39 -3.29
C MET A 49 -6.02 0.71 -4.22
N THR A 50 -6.54 0.80 -5.46
CA THR A 50 -6.29 1.98 -6.30
C THR A 50 -6.81 3.23 -5.60
N LYS A 51 -6.14 4.37 -5.78
CA LYS A 51 -6.47 5.58 -5.00
C LYS A 51 -7.88 6.12 -5.28
N ILE A 52 -8.36 5.95 -6.50
CA ILE A 52 -9.72 6.33 -6.87
C ILE A 52 -10.77 5.42 -6.22
N ASP A 53 -10.52 4.10 -6.16
CA ASP A 53 -11.41 3.15 -5.50
C ASP A 53 -11.41 3.36 -3.98
N HIS A 54 -10.26 3.66 -3.41
CA HIS A 54 -10.12 4.02 -2.00
C HIS A 54 -11.04 5.21 -1.63
N ILE A 55 -11.04 6.28 -2.43
CA ILE A 55 -11.92 7.43 -2.22
C ILE A 55 -13.40 7.04 -2.31
N ARG A 56 -13.77 6.16 -3.27
CA ARG A 56 -15.14 5.63 -3.35
C ARG A 56 -15.55 4.89 -2.09
N GLU A 57 -14.66 4.06 -1.53
CA GLU A 57 -14.92 3.35 -0.29
C GLU A 57 -15.08 4.32 0.90
N LEU A 58 -14.27 5.38 0.98
CA LEU A 58 -14.44 6.40 2.01
C LEU A 58 -15.78 7.13 1.89
N PHE A 59 -16.23 7.45 0.68
CA PHE A 59 -17.55 8.04 0.47
C PHE A 59 -18.72 7.14 0.87
N LYS A 60 -18.55 5.81 0.86
CA LYS A 60 -19.57 4.84 1.32
C LYS A 60 -19.70 4.76 2.84
N LEU A 61 -18.74 5.29 3.59
CA LEU A 61 -18.83 5.33 5.05
C LEU A 61 -20.03 6.19 5.48
N PRO A 62 -20.85 5.71 6.42
CA PRO A 62 -22.02 6.47 6.91
C PRO A 62 -21.64 7.87 7.40
N SER A 63 -20.50 8.00 8.11
CA SER A 63 -19.97 9.26 8.62
C SER A 63 -19.72 10.26 7.49
N VAL A 64 -19.07 9.85 6.40
CA VAL A 64 -18.72 10.70 5.26
C VAL A 64 -19.94 11.00 4.39
N THR A 65 -20.77 9.98 4.12
CA THR A 65 -22.02 10.15 3.36
C THR A 65 -22.95 11.19 4.01
N GLU A 66 -23.11 11.12 5.34
CA GLU A 66 -23.98 12.05 6.07
C GLU A 66 -23.43 13.47 6.07
N GLN A 67 -22.14 13.65 6.36
CA GLN A 67 -21.47 14.95 6.26
C GLN A 67 -21.64 15.56 4.86
N PHE A 68 -21.45 14.74 3.80
CA PHE A 68 -21.61 15.22 2.44
C PHE A 68 -23.02 15.73 2.15
N LYS A 69 -24.05 14.97 2.59
CA LYS A 69 -25.46 15.39 2.44
C LYS A 69 -25.76 16.70 3.18
N GLN A 70 -25.22 16.85 4.40
CA GLN A 70 -25.40 18.08 5.19
C GLN A 70 -24.72 19.28 4.54
N ASN A 71 -23.52 19.13 4.03
CA ASN A 71 -22.74 20.23 3.47
C ASN A 71 -23.21 20.64 2.06
N TYR A 72 -23.65 19.68 1.25
CA TYR A 72 -23.97 19.90 -0.17
C TYR A 72 -25.44 19.75 -0.52
N ASN A 73 -26.30 19.36 0.44
CA ASN A 73 -27.73 19.12 0.26
C ASN A 73 -28.08 18.16 -0.90
N ARG A 74 -27.21 17.18 -1.18
CA ARG A 74 -27.36 16.13 -2.19
C ARG A 74 -26.53 14.90 -1.86
N ASN A 75 -26.77 13.78 -2.57
CA ASN A 75 -25.85 12.63 -2.52
C ASN A 75 -24.55 12.94 -3.29
N TRP A 76 -23.47 12.27 -2.91
CA TRP A 76 -22.21 12.31 -3.66
C TRP A 76 -22.33 11.57 -5.01
N THR A 77 -21.47 11.92 -5.96
CA THR A 77 -21.41 11.38 -7.32
C THR A 77 -19.96 11.03 -7.68
N GLU A 78 -19.75 10.38 -8.83
CA GLU A 78 -18.39 10.12 -9.33
C GLU A 78 -17.60 11.41 -9.63
N GLU A 79 -18.25 12.51 -9.94
CA GLU A 79 -17.60 13.81 -10.10
C GLU A 79 -16.98 14.31 -8.78
N ASP A 80 -17.65 14.03 -7.66
CA ASP A 80 -17.12 14.36 -6.33
C ASP A 80 -15.91 13.47 -5.98
N VAL A 81 -15.96 12.19 -6.34
CA VAL A 81 -14.83 11.26 -6.21
C VAL A 81 -13.62 11.78 -6.99
N VAL A 82 -13.82 12.17 -8.25
CA VAL A 82 -12.76 12.72 -9.10
C VAL A 82 -12.23 14.05 -8.54
N SER A 83 -13.11 14.88 -7.97
CA SER A 83 -12.71 16.14 -7.33
C SER A 83 -11.82 15.93 -6.11
N ILE A 84 -12.18 14.99 -5.23
CA ILE A 84 -11.33 14.61 -4.07
C ILE A 84 -10.02 13.98 -4.56
N TYR A 85 -10.05 13.14 -5.62
CA TYR A 85 -8.86 12.50 -6.15
C TYR A 85 -7.82 13.53 -6.63
N LYS A 86 -8.24 14.62 -7.28
CA LYS A 86 -7.33 15.70 -7.70
C LYS A 86 -6.65 16.39 -6.52
N GLU A 87 -7.39 16.67 -5.46
CA GLU A 87 -6.79 17.26 -4.24
C GLU A 87 -5.87 16.25 -3.54
N PHE A 88 -6.26 14.98 -3.50
CA PHE A 88 -5.42 13.92 -2.98
C PHE A 88 -4.08 13.83 -3.73
N GLU A 89 -4.10 13.81 -5.08
CA GLU A 89 -2.87 13.78 -5.88
C GLU A 89 -1.98 14.99 -5.57
N LYS A 90 -2.55 16.19 -5.53
CA LYS A 90 -1.82 17.42 -5.20
C LYS A 90 -1.10 17.32 -3.86
N HIS A 91 -1.80 16.85 -2.81
CA HIS A 91 -1.21 16.70 -1.48
C HIS A 91 -0.18 15.57 -1.42
N LEU A 92 -0.45 14.46 -2.09
CA LEU A 92 0.47 13.33 -2.11
C LEU A 92 1.77 13.70 -2.84
N PHE A 93 1.70 14.26 -4.04
CA PHE A 93 2.87 14.66 -4.80
C PHE A 93 3.74 15.69 -4.07
N ALA A 94 3.13 16.58 -3.29
CA ALA A 94 3.86 17.59 -2.51
C ALA A 94 4.72 17.00 -1.37
N SER A 95 4.45 15.77 -0.94
CA SER A 95 5.15 15.15 0.20
C SER A 95 5.74 13.77 -0.10
N LEU A 96 5.44 13.17 -1.26
CA LEU A 96 5.74 11.77 -1.53
C LEU A 96 7.23 11.43 -1.45
N GLU A 97 8.11 12.35 -1.84
CA GLU A 97 9.56 12.18 -1.78
C GLU A 97 10.07 11.95 -0.34
N GLU A 98 9.43 12.58 0.65
CA GLU A 98 9.78 12.45 2.07
C GLU A 98 9.54 11.03 2.61
N TYR A 99 8.70 10.24 1.93
CA TYR A 99 8.28 8.90 2.35
C TYR A 99 8.93 7.76 1.54
N THR A 100 10.08 8.02 0.93
CA THR A 100 10.80 7.03 0.11
C THR A 100 11.87 6.25 0.87
N THR A 101 12.09 6.59 2.15
CA THR A 101 13.08 5.90 2.99
C THR A 101 12.67 4.45 3.23
N PRO A 102 13.56 3.48 2.94
CA PRO A 102 13.29 2.06 3.20
C PRO A 102 13.09 1.75 4.68
N ILE A 103 12.18 0.83 4.95
CA ILE A 103 11.93 0.31 6.30
C ILE A 103 13.18 -0.43 6.78
N PRO A 104 13.58 -0.29 8.06
CA PRO A 104 14.78 -0.95 8.60
C PRO A 104 14.80 -2.46 8.33
N GLY A 105 15.93 -2.96 7.84
CA GLY A 105 16.15 -4.37 7.50
C GLY A 105 15.74 -4.78 6.09
N VAL A 106 15.01 -3.94 5.37
CA VAL A 106 14.55 -4.26 3.99
C VAL A 106 15.72 -4.37 3.03
N ILE A 107 16.66 -3.41 3.06
CA ILE A 107 17.80 -3.40 2.14
C ILE A 107 18.64 -4.67 2.30
N GLU A 108 19.02 -5.00 3.54
CA GLU A 108 19.86 -6.17 3.86
C GLU A 108 19.22 -7.49 3.38
N VAL A 109 17.90 -7.61 3.58
CA VAL A 109 17.15 -8.79 3.14
C VAL A 109 17.09 -8.86 1.61
N ILE A 110 16.76 -7.75 0.94
CA ILE A 110 16.66 -7.70 -0.53
C ILE A 110 18.01 -7.98 -1.19
N GLU A 111 19.10 -7.42 -0.69
CA GLU A 111 20.44 -7.70 -1.19
C GLU A 111 20.84 -9.17 -1.03
N LYS A 112 20.49 -9.79 0.10
CA LYS A 112 20.70 -11.22 0.31
C LYS A 112 19.90 -12.04 -0.70
N LEU A 113 18.63 -11.76 -0.90
CA LEU A 113 17.76 -12.47 -1.83
C LEU A 113 18.27 -12.34 -3.27
N LYS A 114 18.72 -11.17 -3.70
CA LYS A 114 19.33 -10.95 -5.02
C LYS A 114 20.62 -11.74 -5.19
N ARG A 115 21.48 -11.82 -4.17
CA ARG A 115 22.69 -12.68 -4.19
C ARG A 115 22.33 -14.17 -4.32
N ASP A 116 21.21 -14.60 -3.75
CA ASP A 116 20.71 -15.97 -3.85
C ASP A 116 20.00 -16.24 -5.20
N GLY A 117 19.98 -15.26 -6.11
CA GLY A 117 19.39 -15.35 -7.46
C GLY A 117 17.86 -15.22 -7.47
N ILE A 118 17.26 -14.73 -6.39
CA ILE A 118 15.80 -14.49 -6.30
C ILE A 118 15.47 -13.14 -6.91
N LYS A 119 14.49 -13.10 -7.80
CA LYS A 119 14.00 -11.88 -8.43
C LYS A 119 13.13 -11.08 -7.46
N ILE A 120 13.22 -9.76 -7.52
CA ILE A 120 12.45 -8.84 -6.70
C ILE A 120 11.48 -8.06 -7.61
N GLY A 121 10.25 -8.52 -7.66
CA GLY A 121 9.14 -7.75 -8.25
C GLY A 121 8.46 -6.85 -7.23
N SER A 122 7.62 -5.95 -7.70
CA SER A 122 6.77 -5.16 -6.81
C SER A 122 5.41 -4.83 -7.44
N THR A 123 4.40 -4.66 -6.58
CA THR A 123 3.06 -4.17 -6.93
C THR A 123 2.69 -3.02 -6.00
N THR A 124 1.83 -2.11 -6.44
CA THR A 124 1.46 -0.95 -5.64
C THR A 124 0.07 -0.43 -5.98
N GLY A 125 -0.58 0.20 -5.02
CA GLY A 125 -1.77 1.02 -5.25
C GLY A 125 -1.45 2.44 -5.72
N TYR A 126 -0.17 2.80 -5.87
CA TYR A 126 0.25 4.06 -6.49
C TYR A 126 0.13 3.99 -8.01
N THR A 127 -0.06 5.16 -8.63
CA THR A 127 -0.02 5.30 -10.10
C THR A 127 1.43 5.31 -10.60
N THR A 128 1.60 5.13 -11.91
CA THR A 128 2.93 5.24 -12.54
C THR A 128 3.59 6.59 -12.24
N ALA A 129 2.84 7.70 -12.32
CA ALA A 129 3.36 9.02 -12.01
C ALA A 129 3.82 9.18 -10.55
N MET A 130 3.15 8.52 -9.60
CA MET A 130 3.61 8.48 -8.20
C MET A 130 4.89 7.65 -8.07
N MET A 131 4.98 6.53 -8.79
CA MET A 131 6.17 5.67 -8.78
C MET A 131 7.37 6.32 -9.46
N ASP A 132 7.17 7.26 -10.39
CA ASP A 132 8.25 8.08 -10.98
C ASP A 132 8.99 8.95 -9.93
N ILE A 133 8.37 9.16 -8.75
CA ILE A 133 9.01 9.81 -7.59
C ILE A 133 9.57 8.76 -6.61
N VAL A 134 8.75 7.74 -6.29
CA VAL A 134 9.10 6.78 -5.24
C VAL A 134 10.28 5.89 -5.64
N LEU A 135 10.33 5.41 -6.90
CA LEU A 135 11.42 4.54 -7.38
C LEU A 135 12.79 5.22 -7.28
N PRO A 136 13.02 6.42 -7.86
CA PRO A 136 14.31 7.08 -7.73
C PRO A 136 14.61 7.49 -6.29
N GLY A 137 13.61 7.95 -5.52
CA GLY A 137 13.79 8.28 -4.10
C GLY A 137 14.29 7.09 -3.28
N ALA A 138 13.64 5.94 -3.39
CA ALA A 138 14.07 4.72 -2.71
C ALA A 138 15.45 4.22 -3.19
N ALA A 139 15.76 4.37 -4.48
CA ALA A 139 17.06 4.00 -5.03
C ALA A 139 18.22 4.83 -4.45
N THR A 140 18.01 6.12 -4.12
CA THR A 140 19.03 6.94 -3.43
C THR A 140 19.41 6.37 -2.05
N HIS A 141 18.50 5.60 -1.44
CA HIS A 141 18.70 4.92 -0.17
C HIS A 141 19.14 3.45 -0.34
N GLY A 142 19.38 2.98 -1.58
CA GLY A 142 19.85 1.63 -1.87
C GLY A 142 18.74 0.58 -2.12
N TYR A 143 17.46 0.95 -2.08
CA TYR A 143 16.37 0.01 -2.38
C TYR A 143 15.97 0.06 -3.85
N THR A 144 16.11 -1.08 -4.53
CA THR A 144 15.70 -1.25 -5.94
C THR A 144 14.99 -2.58 -6.15
N THR A 145 14.05 -2.63 -7.07
CA THR A 145 13.37 -3.85 -7.53
C THR A 145 13.77 -4.19 -8.97
N ASP A 146 13.66 -5.47 -9.36
CA ASP A 146 13.90 -5.90 -10.74
C ASP A 146 12.73 -5.51 -11.66
N ASN A 147 11.52 -5.38 -11.09
CA ASN A 147 10.33 -4.91 -11.79
C ASN A 147 9.35 -4.22 -10.83
N CYS A 148 8.62 -3.23 -11.34
CA CYS A 148 7.56 -2.55 -10.60
C CYS A 148 6.31 -2.44 -11.48
N VAL A 149 5.20 -3.02 -11.02
CA VAL A 149 3.93 -3.01 -11.74
C VAL A 149 2.89 -2.19 -10.99
N THR A 150 2.34 -1.21 -11.69
CA THR A 150 1.16 -0.44 -11.26
C THR A 150 -0.08 -0.94 -11.97
N SER A 151 -1.27 -0.57 -11.50
CA SER A 151 -2.52 -0.98 -12.15
C SER A 151 -2.91 -0.14 -13.38
N ASN A 152 -2.16 0.89 -13.75
CA ASN A 152 -2.57 1.87 -14.78
C ASN A 152 -2.91 1.26 -16.15
N ASN A 153 -2.21 0.22 -16.56
CA ASN A 153 -2.40 -0.44 -17.85
C ASN A 153 -3.00 -1.85 -17.71
N LEU A 154 -3.62 -2.14 -16.57
CA LEU A 154 -4.21 -3.44 -16.27
C LEU A 154 -5.73 -3.30 -16.09
N PRO A 155 -6.49 -4.39 -16.26
CA PRO A 155 -7.95 -4.36 -16.13
C PRO A 155 -8.45 -3.90 -14.77
N ALA A 156 -7.68 -4.15 -13.70
CA ALA A 156 -8.00 -3.71 -12.33
C ALA A 156 -6.76 -3.77 -11.43
N GLY A 157 -6.76 -2.99 -10.35
CA GLY A 157 -5.83 -3.10 -9.24
C GLY A 157 -6.24 -4.16 -8.21
N ARG A 158 -5.59 -4.16 -7.06
CA ARG A 158 -5.92 -5.06 -5.92
C ARG A 158 -7.40 -4.95 -5.54
N PRO A 159 -8.02 -6.05 -5.17
CA PRO A 159 -7.45 -7.37 -4.86
C PRO A 159 -7.30 -8.30 -6.06
N GLN A 160 -7.46 -7.81 -7.29
CA GLN A 160 -7.28 -8.63 -8.48
C GLN A 160 -5.80 -8.95 -8.72
N PRO A 161 -5.47 -10.15 -9.23
CA PRO A 161 -4.10 -10.67 -9.26
C PRO A 161 -3.25 -10.17 -10.44
N TYR A 162 -3.76 -9.24 -11.23
CA TYR A 162 -3.15 -8.87 -12.52
C TYR A 162 -1.73 -8.32 -12.39
N MET A 163 -1.44 -7.51 -11.36
CA MET A 163 -0.11 -6.96 -11.16
C MET A 163 0.91 -8.05 -10.78
N ILE A 164 0.49 -9.08 -10.03
CA ILE A 164 1.34 -10.24 -9.72
C ILE A 164 1.63 -11.02 -11.00
N TYR A 165 0.62 -11.32 -11.82
CA TYR A 165 0.81 -12.03 -13.08
C TYR A 165 1.68 -11.25 -14.07
N GLN A 166 1.51 -9.92 -14.14
CA GLN A 166 2.37 -9.10 -14.98
C GLN A 166 3.83 -9.15 -14.51
N ASN A 167 4.10 -9.06 -13.20
CA ASN A 167 5.45 -9.27 -12.67
C ASN A 167 6.03 -10.63 -13.06
N MET A 168 5.23 -11.70 -12.99
CA MET A 168 5.68 -13.05 -13.37
C MET A 168 6.03 -13.12 -14.86
N ILE A 169 5.26 -12.48 -15.72
CA ILE A 169 5.53 -12.42 -17.17
C ILE A 169 6.83 -11.66 -17.42
N ASP A 170 6.95 -10.44 -16.88
CA ASP A 170 8.09 -9.55 -17.11
C ASP A 170 9.40 -10.13 -16.58
N LEU A 171 9.35 -10.87 -15.46
CA LEU A 171 10.49 -11.50 -14.80
C LEU A 171 10.74 -12.96 -15.26
N ALA A 172 9.92 -13.44 -16.21
CA ALA A 172 9.97 -14.81 -16.74
C ALA A 172 9.85 -15.90 -15.64
N ILE A 173 8.93 -15.71 -14.68
CA ILE A 173 8.64 -16.67 -13.60
C ILE A 173 7.49 -17.60 -14.02
N PRO A 174 7.74 -18.88 -14.26
CA PRO A 174 6.75 -19.76 -14.90
C PRO A 174 5.73 -20.37 -13.94
N SER A 175 5.90 -20.20 -12.62
CA SER A 175 5.06 -20.89 -11.64
C SER A 175 4.68 -20.01 -10.47
N VAL A 176 3.39 -19.90 -10.19
CA VAL A 176 2.87 -19.23 -8.97
C VAL A 176 3.40 -19.87 -7.67
N GLN A 177 3.75 -21.16 -7.70
CA GLN A 177 4.32 -21.87 -6.55
C GLN A 177 5.77 -21.45 -6.24
N SER A 178 6.44 -20.75 -7.15
CA SER A 178 7.80 -20.19 -6.97
C SER A 178 7.77 -18.72 -6.53
N VAL A 179 6.58 -18.14 -6.26
CA VAL A 179 6.39 -16.72 -5.94
C VAL A 179 5.87 -16.54 -4.52
N ILE A 180 6.43 -15.54 -3.83
CA ILE A 180 5.89 -15.05 -2.54
C ILE A 180 5.49 -13.59 -2.71
N LYS A 181 4.24 -13.27 -2.36
CA LYS A 181 3.77 -11.88 -2.20
C LYS A 181 3.97 -11.44 -0.76
N TYR A 182 4.60 -10.27 -0.57
CA TYR A 182 4.69 -9.56 0.71
C TYR A 182 3.87 -8.27 0.65
N GLY A 183 3.10 -8.00 1.68
CA GLY A 183 2.34 -6.77 1.80
C GLY A 183 1.80 -6.55 3.21
N ASP A 184 1.38 -5.35 3.49
CA ASP A 184 1.01 -4.88 4.83
C ASP A 184 -0.48 -4.55 4.97
N THR A 185 -1.25 -4.74 3.89
CA THR A 185 -2.70 -4.47 3.87
C THR A 185 -3.51 -5.73 3.58
N ILE A 186 -4.80 -5.70 3.94
CA ILE A 186 -5.75 -6.75 3.58
C ILE A 186 -5.88 -6.91 2.06
N ALA A 187 -5.72 -5.81 1.31
CA ALA A 187 -5.76 -5.84 -0.16
C ALA A 187 -4.57 -6.62 -0.74
N ASP A 188 -3.37 -6.52 -0.14
CA ASP A 188 -2.20 -7.32 -0.51
C ASP A 188 -2.41 -8.81 -0.28
N ILE A 189 -2.95 -9.16 0.89
CA ILE A 189 -3.22 -10.55 1.23
C ILE A 189 -4.21 -11.15 0.23
N LYS A 190 -5.29 -10.43 -0.08
CA LYS A 190 -6.27 -10.87 -1.07
C LYS A 190 -5.68 -10.97 -2.48
N GLU A 191 -4.81 -10.03 -2.89
CA GLU A 191 -4.11 -10.07 -4.17
C GLU A 191 -3.28 -11.35 -4.30
N GLY A 192 -2.47 -11.68 -3.28
CA GLY A 192 -1.63 -12.87 -3.27
C GLY A 192 -2.44 -14.18 -3.27
N VAL A 193 -3.48 -14.25 -2.45
CA VAL A 193 -4.41 -15.41 -2.40
C VAL A 193 -5.11 -15.60 -3.75
N ASN A 194 -5.63 -14.51 -4.35
CA ASN A 194 -6.29 -14.57 -5.65
C ASN A 194 -5.32 -14.96 -6.79
N ALA A 195 -4.04 -14.62 -6.67
CA ALA A 195 -3.01 -15.03 -7.61
C ALA A 195 -2.58 -16.49 -7.45
N GLY A 196 -2.91 -17.14 -6.32
CA GLY A 196 -2.49 -18.50 -6.00
C GLY A 196 -0.99 -18.60 -5.64
N VAL A 197 -0.38 -17.49 -5.21
CA VAL A 197 1.01 -17.44 -4.74
C VAL A 197 1.09 -17.59 -3.22
N TRP A 198 2.28 -17.87 -2.69
CA TRP A 198 2.52 -17.77 -1.26
C TRP A 198 2.34 -16.32 -0.82
N THR A 199 1.67 -16.11 0.32
CA THR A 199 1.34 -14.75 0.77
C THR A 199 1.80 -14.56 2.21
N VAL A 200 2.49 -13.44 2.45
CA VAL A 200 3.04 -13.07 3.75
C VAL A 200 2.56 -11.68 4.13
N GLY A 201 1.90 -11.57 5.27
CA GLY A 201 1.50 -10.31 5.86
C GLY A 201 2.62 -9.67 6.68
N VAL A 202 2.98 -8.45 6.35
CA VAL A 202 3.86 -7.61 7.17
C VAL A 202 3.04 -6.98 8.28
N ILE A 203 3.47 -7.16 9.53
CA ILE A 203 2.73 -6.65 10.70
C ILE A 203 3.41 -5.40 11.26
N LEU A 204 4.68 -5.52 11.65
CA LEU A 204 5.42 -4.42 12.22
C LEU A 204 5.79 -3.41 11.11
N GLY A 205 5.48 -2.15 11.32
CA GLY A 205 5.67 -1.11 10.30
C GLY A 205 4.55 -1.01 9.26
N SER A 206 3.48 -1.80 9.42
CA SER A 206 2.37 -1.88 8.47
C SER A 206 1.35 -0.74 8.63
N ASN A 207 0.55 -0.53 7.57
CA ASN A 207 -0.68 0.25 7.63
C ASN A 207 -1.63 -0.26 8.73
N GLU A 208 -1.73 -1.60 8.88
CA GLU A 208 -2.60 -2.23 9.86
C GLU A 208 -2.20 -1.94 11.31
N MET A 209 -0.91 -1.72 11.59
CA MET A 209 -0.42 -1.22 12.88
C MET A 209 -0.65 0.26 13.03
N GLY A 210 -0.46 1.04 11.97
CA GLY A 210 -0.69 2.48 11.92
C GLY A 210 0.16 3.30 12.89
N LEU A 211 1.33 2.83 13.25
CA LEU A 211 2.27 3.46 14.17
C LEU A 211 3.53 3.91 13.43
N THR A 212 4.11 5.02 13.87
CA THR A 212 5.45 5.41 13.47
C THR A 212 6.49 4.47 14.09
N GLN A 213 7.71 4.48 13.55
CA GLN A 213 8.82 3.71 14.12
C GLN A 213 9.13 4.16 15.55
N GLU A 214 9.04 5.47 15.84
CA GLU A 214 9.26 6.03 17.16
C GLU A 214 8.19 5.56 18.17
N GLU A 215 6.91 5.64 17.79
CA GLU A 215 5.80 5.14 18.60
C GLU A 215 5.93 3.66 18.89
N THR A 216 6.27 2.87 17.86
CA THR A 216 6.52 1.42 18.00
C THR A 216 7.62 1.13 19.02
N GLY A 217 8.74 1.88 18.96
CA GLY A 217 9.86 1.72 19.87
C GLY A 217 9.57 2.13 21.32
N LYS A 218 8.57 2.99 21.54
CA LYS A 218 8.15 3.45 22.88
C LYS A 218 7.08 2.57 23.53
N LEU A 219 6.44 1.68 22.77
CA LEU A 219 5.40 0.80 23.32
C LEU A 219 6.00 -0.23 24.29
N PRO A 220 5.33 -0.50 25.43
CA PRO A 220 5.64 -1.66 26.24
C PRO A 220 5.49 -2.95 25.41
N ALA A 221 6.39 -3.91 25.63
CA ALA A 221 6.41 -5.17 24.85
C ALA A 221 5.07 -5.93 24.87
N GLU A 222 4.37 -5.92 26.00
CA GLU A 222 3.06 -6.55 26.13
C GLU A 222 2.01 -5.89 25.23
N GLU A 223 1.96 -4.56 25.22
CA GLU A 223 1.02 -3.80 24.37
C GLU A 223 1.36 -3.96 22.89
N LEU A 224 2.64 -3.93 22.53
CA LEU A 224 3.09 -4.19 21.14
C LEU A 224 2.65 -5.59 20.71
N ASN A 225 2.90 -6.61 21.50
CA ASN A 225 2.50 -7.99 21.20
C ASN A 225 0.98 -8.13 21.07
N ARG A 226 0.21 -7.46 21.93
CA ARG A 226 -1.25 -7.44 21.85
C ARG A 226 -1.75 -6.85 20.54
N ARG A 227 -1.19 -5.71 20.10
CA ARG A 227 -1.54 -5.07 18.82
C ARG A 227 -1.14 -5.94 17.63
N MET A 228 0.07 -6.48 17.62
CA MET A 228 0.54 -7.38 16.57
C MET A 228 -0.34 -8.63 16.46
N ALA A 229 -0.78 -9.20 17.59
CA ALA A 229 -1.69 -10.33 17.58
C ALA A 229 -3.07 -9.98 17.00
N ALA A 230 -3.59 -8.78 17.29
CA ALA A 230 -4.83 -8.29 16.71
C ALA A 230 -4.73 -8.09 15.18
N VAL A 231 -3.63 -7.53 14.70
CA VAL A 231 -3.35 -7.38 13.25
C VAL A 231 -3.26 -8.76 12.60
N ARG A 232 -2.46 -9.68 13.17
CA ARG A 232 -2.32 -11.05 12.63
C ARG A 232 -3.66 -11.77 12.49
N LYS A 233 -4.60 -11.52 13.38
CA LYS A 233 -5.94 -12.14 13.34
C LYS A 233 -6.81 -11.56 12.21
N ARG A 234 -6.57 -10.32 11.79
CA ARG A 234 -7.30 -9.66 10.69
C ARG A 234 -6.75 -10.04 9.31
N MET A 235 -5.45 -10.26 9.21
CA MET A 235 -4.76 -10.72 8.01
C MET A 235 -4.94 -12.25 7.78
#